data_83f583264b8313e67ee92c66af27f365
#
_entry.id   83f583264b8313e67ee92c66af27f365
#
_cell.length_a   1.000
_cell.length_b   1.000
_cell.length_c   1.000
_cell.angle_alpha   90.00
_cell.angle_beta   90.00
_cell.angle_gamma   90.00
#
_symmetry.space_group_name_H-M   'P 1'
#
loop_
_entity.id
_entity.type
_entity.pdbx_description
1 polymer ?
#
loop_
_entity_poly.entity_id
_entity_poly.type
_entity_poly.pdbx_seq_one_letter_code
_entity_poly.pdbx_strand_id
1 'polypeptide(L)'
;MNKAQQASVELRAMDELAAQDSPMHRLSPLSKLFVTVLYIVVTVSFHKYDISGVFVMVLFPLVGYQVSMIPVHTCFHKLRVVMPLVCAVGLFNPFFDKQIVLYIGTAGVSGGVISMLTLMMKGIFCLMASFLLAATTSIEDVCRALRQLHVPKVLTSLLLLTFRYIAVLLDEAAIMTDAYRLRAPGQKGVHISAWGSFLGQLLLRSMDRATALYESMELRGYHGEFHYAQGRPSSRASWPFAIGCAALIVLARLYNLPVLLGGLFA
;
A
#
# COMPACT_ATOMS: atom_id res chain seq x y z
N MET A 1 -15.36 -20.60 -5.19
CA MET A 1 -14.92 -19.79 -4.04
C MET A 1 -15.79 -18.53 -3.97
N ASN A 2 -16.28 -18.20 -2.79
CA ASN A 2 -17.03 -16.97 -2.55
C ASN A 2 -16.08 -15.76 -2.53
N LYS A 3 -16.57 -14.56 -2.96
CA LYS A 3 -15.75 -13.32 -2.94
C LYS A 3 -15.17 -13.01 -1.54
N ALA A 4 -15.91 -13.30 -0.48
CA ALA A 4 -15.44 -13.14 0.90
C ALA A 4 -14.29 -14.10 1.24
N GLN A 5 -14.37 -15.35 0.80
CA GLN A 5 -13.28 -16.32 0.95
C GLN A 5 -12.03 -15.94 0.15
N GLN A 6 -12.21 -15.38 -1.06
CA GLN A 6 -11.08 -14.87 -1.84
C GLN A 6 -10.38 -13.70 -1.11
N ALA A 7 -11.15 -12.77 -0.55
CA ALA A 7 -10.61 -11.65 0.19
C ALA A 7 -9.86 -12.09 1.47
N SER A 8 -10.36 -13.10 2.21
CA SER A 8 -9.68 -13.61 3.40
C SER A 8 -8.35 -14.32 3.03
N VAL A 9 -8.33 -15.06 1.91
CA VAL A 9 -7.10 -15.69 1.39
C VAL A 9 -6.08 -14.64 0.94
N GLU A 10 -6.52 -13.57 0.26
CA GLU A 10 -5.62 -12.49 -0.15
C GLU A 10 -5.02 -11.73 1.04
N LEU A 11 -5.79 -11.48 2.10
CA LEU A 11 -5.29 -10.88 3.33
C LEU A 11 -4.23 -11.75 3.99
N ARG A 12 -4.49 -13.06 4.13
CA ARG A 12 -3.52 -14.01 4.70
C ARG A 12 -2.24 -14.10 3.85
N ALA A 13 -2.38 -14.11 2.52
CA ALA A 13 -1.22 -14.08 1.62
C ALA A 13 -0.37 -12.80 1.76
N MET A 14 -0.98 -11.65 2.04
CA MET A 14 -0.23 -10.42 2.34
C MET A 14 0.53 -10.51 3.67
N ASP A 15 -0.11 -11.08 4.71
CA ASP A 15 0.55 -11.31 6.00
C ASP A 15 1.70 -12.31 5.89
N GLU A 16 1.55 -13.36 5.07
CA GLU A 16 2.63 -14.32 4.78
C GLU A 16 3.81 -13.65 4.07
N LEU A 17 3.56 -12.74 3.12
CA LEU A 17 4.63 -11.95 2.48
C LEU A 17 5.36 -11.07 3.50
N ALA A 18 4.63 -10.41 4.39
CA ALA A 18 5.21 -9.59 5.45
C ALA A 18 5.94 -10.40 6.53
N ALA A 19 5.64 -11.71 6.65
CA ALA A 19 6.30 -12.62 7.59
C ALA A 19 7.63 -13.18 7.06
N GLN A 20 7.95 -13.01 5.77
CA GLN A 20 9.22 -13.46 5.19
C GLN A 20 10.44 -12.84 5.87
N ASP A 21 11.59 -13.50 5.77
CA ASP A 21 12.84 -13.04 6.35
C ASP A 21 13.82 -12.62 5.24
N SER A 22 13.92 -11.31 5.02
CA SER A 22 14.90 -10.71 4.12
C SER A 22 15.60 -9.52 4.79
N PRO A 23 16.71 -9.02 4.26
CA PRO A 23 17.38 -7.85 4.82
C PRO A 23 16.44 -6.65 4.98
N MET A 24 15.49 -6.48 4.05
CA MET A 24 14.49 -5.42 4.10
C MET A 24 13.49 -5.62 5.25
N HIS A 25 13.09 -6.88 5.54
CA HIS A 25 12.15 -7.18 6.63
C HIS A 25 12.75 -6.92 8.03
N ARG A 26 14.08 -7.04 8.19
CA ARG A 26 14.80 -6.80 9.44
C ARG A 26 14.99 -5.32 9.77
N LEU A 27 14.70 -4.41 8.84
CA LEU A 27 14.79 -2.97 9.10
C LEU A 27 13.63 -2.50 9.99
N SER A 28 13.88 -1.41 10.73
CA SER A 28 12.85 -0.83 11.60
C SER A 28 11.62 -0.41 10.80
N PRO A 29 10.40 -0.74 11.25
CA PRO A 29 9.17 -0.36 10.55
C PRO A 29 9.03 1.15 10.36
N LEU A 30 9.48 1.94 11.35
CA LEU A 30 9.44 3.39 11.30
C LEU A 30 10.35 3.94 10.19
N SER A 31 11.56 3.38 10.02
CA SER A 31 12.48 3.82 8.96
C SER A 31 11.93 3.52 7.58
N LYS A 32 11.32 2.34 7.38
CA LYS A 32 10.67 1.97 6.11
C LYS A 32 9.50 2.89 5.78
N LEU A 33 8.64 3.14 6.76
CA LEU A 33 7.48 4.03 6.61
C LEU A 33 7.94 5.45 6.26
N PHE A 34 8.93 5.98 6.98
CA PHE A 34 9.47 7.32 6.71
C PHE A 34 10.04 7.44 5.30
N VAL A 35 10.89 6.49 4.87
CA VAL A 35 11.49 6.50 3.54
C VAL A 35 10.43 6.39 2.45
N THR A 36 9.42 5.53 2.63
CA THR A 36 8.35 5.36 1.64
C THR A 36 7.48 6.61 1.52
N VAL A 37 7.10 7.23 2.65
CA VAL A 37 6.33 8.48 2.63
C VAL A 37 7.14 9.60 1.98
N LEU A 38 8.41 9.75 2.36
CA LEU A 38 9.32 10.72 1.74
C LEU A 38 9.43 10.51 0.22
N TYR A 39 9.61 9.25 -0.19
CA TYR A 39 9.67 8.89 -1.61
C TYR A 39 8.42 9.30 -2.37
N ILE A 40 7.22 9.00 -1.82
CA ILE A 40 5.94 9.36 -2.44
C ILE A 40 5.84 10.89 -2.57
N VAL A 41 6.12 11.63 -1.49
CA VAL A 41 6.06 13.11 -1.48
C VAL A 41 7.01 13.70 -2.52
N VAL A 42 8.25 13.22 -2.57
CA VAL A 42 9.24 13.70 -3.53
C VAL A 42 8.82 13.36 -4.97
N THR A 43 8.35 12.12 -5.23
CA THR A 43 7.92 11.69 -6.57
C THR A 43 6.73 12.50 -7.07
N VAL A 44 5.76 12.81 -6.22
CA VAL A 44 4.61 13.64 -6.58
C VAL A 44 5.02 15.10 -6.82
N SER A 45 6.01 15.62 -6.08
CA SER A 45 6.52 16.98 -6.17
C SER A 45 7.24 17.32 -7.48
N PHE A 46 7.58 16.35 -8.34
CA PHE A 46 8.16 16.64 -9.66
C PHE A 46 7.19 17.43 -10.53
N HIS A 47 7.72 18.27 -11.41
CA HIS A 47 6.90 19.02 -12.35
C HIS A 47 6.21 18.08 -13.37
N LYS A 48 5.08 18.52 -13.94
CA LYS A 48 4.27 17.70 -14.88
C LYS A 48 4.98 17.36 -16.20
N TYR A 49 6.06 18.07 -16.53
CA TYR A 49 6.85 17.87 -17.76
C TYR A 49 8.21 17.20 -17.53
N ASP A 50 8.57 16.90 -16.28
CA ASP A 50 9.88 16.34 -15.92
C ASP A 50 9.89 14.81 -16.01
N ILE A 51 9.79 14.24 -17.22
CA ILE A 51 9.86 12.78 -17.44
C ILE A 51 11.21 12.23 -16.96
N SER A 52 12.30 12.92 -17.29
CA SER A 52 13.67 12.46 -17.02
C SER A 52 13.93 12.34 -15.51
N GLY A 53 13.49 13.32 -14.71
CA GLY A 53 13.63 13.29 -13.26
C GLY A 53 12.81 12.19 -12.62
N VAL A 54 11.56 11.99 -13.09
CA VAL A 54 10.68 10.92 -12.59
C VAL A 54 11.23 9.54 -12.95
N PHE A 55 11.86 9.39 -14.15
CA PHE A 55 12.44 8.10 -14.56
C PHE A 55 13.54 7.61 -13.61
N VAL A 56 14.36 8.51 -13.07
CA VAL A 56 15.39 8.14 -12.08
C VAL A 56 14.78 7.58 -10.80
N MET A 57 13.57 8.00 -10.44
CA MET A 57 12.88 7.50 -9.26
C MET A 57 12.50 6.02 -9.34
N VAL A 58 12.52 5.39 -10.54
CA VAL A 58 12.29 3.95 -10.68
C VAL A 58 13.34 3.11 -9.93
N LEU A 59 14.53 3.68 -9.71
CA LEU A 59 15.64 2.97 -9.09
C LEU A 59 15.31 2.52 -7.66
N PHE A 60 14.61 3.36 -6.89
CA PHE A 60 14.26 3.05 -5.49
C PHE A 60 13.37 1.81 -5.35
N PRO A 61 12.19 1.72 -6.01
CA PRO A 61 11.38 0.52 -5.92
C PRO A 61 12.08 -0.71 -6.50
N LEU A 62 12.82 -0.60 -7.62
CA LEU A 62 13.53 -1.74 -8.20
C LEU A 62 14.55 -2.34 -7.24
N VAL A 63 15.42 -1.50 -6.64
CA VAL A 63 16.38 -1.93 -5.63
C VAL A 63 15.66 -2.52 -4.40
N GLY A 64 14.57 -1.89 -3.95
CA GLY A 64 13.76 -2.36 -2.85
C GLY A 64 13.20 -3.77 -3.08
N TYR A 65 12.68 -4.07 -4.27
CA TYR A 65 12.21 -5.41 -4.63
C TYR A 65 13.32 -6.44 -4.67
N GLN A 66 14.48 -6.10 -5.20
CA GLN A 66 15.64 -7.00 -5.23
C GLN A 66 16.11 -7.35 -3.82
N VAL A 67 16.23 -6.35 -2.95
CA VAL A 67 16.68 -6.55 -1.54
C VAL A 67 15.64 -7.30 -0.71
N SER A 68 14.34 -7.12 -1.00
CA SER A 68 13.25 -7.80 -0.30
C SER A 68 13.02 -9.23 -0.77
N MET A 69 13.64 -9.64 -1.89
CA MET A 69 13.45 -10.96 -2.55
C MET A 69 11.99 -11.21 -2.97
N ILE A 70 11.18 -10.15 -3.12
CA ILE A 70 9.80 -10.25 -3.56
C ILE A 70 9.78 -10.21 -5.09
N PRO A 71 9.12 -11.16 -5.76
CA PRO A 71 9.06 -11.14 -7.22
C PRO A 71 8.23 -9.95 -7.72
N VAL A 72 8.84 -9.15 -8.58
CA VAL A 72 8.22 -7.94 -9.17
C VAL A 72 6.91 -8.27 -9.90
N HIS A 73 6.80 -9.48 -10.44
CA HIS A 73 5.57 -9.98 -11.08
C HIS A 73 4.36 -9.93 -10.15
N THR A 74 4.52 -10.24 -8.85
CA THR A 74 3.44 -10.17 -7.85
C THR A 74 2.92 -8.75 -7.68
N CYS A 75 3.83 -7.76 -7.74
CA CYS A 75 3.44 -6.36 -7.75
C CYS A 75 2.64 -6.00 -9.01
N PHE A 76 3.11 -6.37 -10.20
CA PHE A 76 2.41 -6.07 -11.45
C PHE A 76 1.01 -6.68 -11.52
N HIS A 77 0.81 -7.87 -10.97
CA HIS A 77 -0.51 -8.49 -10.94
C HIS A 77 -1.50 -7.67 -10.09
N LYS A 78 -1.06 -7.15 -8.93
CA LYS A 78 -1.88 -6.28 -8.08
C LYS A 78 -2.01 -4.86 -8.66
N LEU A 79 -0.98 -4.36 -9.32
CA LEU A 79 -1.00 -3.07 -10.02
C LEU A 79 -2.06 -3.05 -11.14
N ARG A 80 -2.31 -4.18 -11.79
CA ARG A 80 -3.30 -4.32 -12.87
C ARG A 80 -4.71 -3.86 -12.46
N VAL A 81 -5.06 -3.96 -11.19
CA VAL A 81 -6.37 -3.53 -10.67
C VAL A 81 -6.45 -2.00 -10.58
N VAL A 82 -5.34 -1.32 -10.25
CA VAL A 82 -5.29 0.14 -10.05
C VAL A 82 -4.90 0.87 -11.33
N MET A 83 -4.21 0.19 -12.26
CA MET A 83 -3.77 0.76 -13.56
C MET A 83 -4.90 1.41 -14.37
N PRO A 84 -6.10 0.83 -14.52
CA PRO A 84 -7.16 1.46 -15.29
C PRO A 84 -7.57 2.83 -14.72
N LEU A 85 -7.55 2.97 -13.39
CA LEU A 85 -7.88 4.23 -12.73
C LEU A 85 -6.80 5.30 -13.01
N VAL A 86 -5.52 4.94 -12.90
CA VAL A 86 -4.40 5.84 -13.20
C VAL A 86 -4.40 6.24 -14.67
N CYS A 87 -4.66 5.28 -15.58
CA CYS A 87 -4.79 5.53 -17.01
C CYS A 87 -6.00 6.44 -17.31
N ALA A 88 -7.14 6.22 -16.69
CA ALA A 88 -8.33 7.04 -16.89
C ALA A 88 -8.05 8.51 -16.52
N VAL A 89 -7.46 8.76 -15.33
CA VAL A 89 -7.07 10.11 -14.92
C VAL A 89 -6.03 10.72 -15.86
N GLY A 90 -5.05 9.94 -16.31
CA GLY A 90 -4.01 10.38 -17.25
C GLY A 90 -4.57 10.78 -18.62
N LEU A 91 -5.57 10.04 -19.13
CA LEU A 91 -6.21 10.28 -20.43
C LEU A 91 -6.94 11.63 -20.53
N PHE A 92 -7.34 12.20 -19.39
CA PHE A 92 -7.95 13.53 -19.39
C PHE A 92 -6.93 14.67 -19.61
N ASN A 93 -5.65 14.48 -19.27
CA ASN A 93 -4.62 15.52 -19.38
C ASN A 93 -4.44 16.07 -20.81
N PRO A 94 -4.42 15.27 -21.89
CA PRO A 94 -4.28 15.78 -23.25
C PRO A 94 -5.43 16.69 -23.69
N PHE A 95 -6.62 16.57 -23.07
CA PHE A 95 -7.77 17.44 -23.38
C PHE A 95 -7.64 18.84 -22.78
N PHE A 96 -6.97 18.94 -21.61
CA PHE A 96 -6.81 20.20 -20.88
C PHE A 96 -5.54 20.95 -21.26
N ASP A 97 -4.44 20.26 -21.63
CA ASP A 97 -3.14 20.87 -21.90
C ASP A 97 -2.75 20.67 -23.37
N LYS A 98 -3.06 21.66 -24.19
CA LYS A 98 -2.79 21.66 -25.65
C LYS A 98 -1.50 22.40 -26.02
N GLN A 99 -0.70 22.86 -25.07
CA GLN A 99 0.55 23.56 -25.34
C GLN A 99 1.57 22.59 -25.93
N ILE A 100 2.24 23.00 -27.03
CA ILE A 100 3.33 22.21 -27.62
C ILE A 100 4.59 22.51 -26.82
N VAL A 101 5.14 21.52 -26.13
CA VAL A 101 6.30 21.66 -25.23
C VAL A 101 7.58 21.14 -25.87
N LEU A 102 7.47 20.16 -26.76
CA LEU A 102 8.64 19.52 -27.37
C LEU A 102 8.41 19.33 -28.89
N TYR A 103 9.41 19.67 -29.68
CA TYR A 103 9.46 19.35 -31.13
C TYR A 103 10.39 18.16 -31.31
N ILE A 104 9.88 17.01 -31.75
CA ILE A 104 10.69 15.87 -32.16
C ILE A 104 10.63 15.82 -33.71
N GLY A 105 11.63 16.43 -34.38
CA GLY A 105 11.64 16.59 -35.83
C GLY A 105 10.51 17.51 -36.31
N THR A 106 9.65 17.03 -37.21
CA THR A 106 8.50 17.79 -37.75
C THR A 106 7.22 17.64 -36.95
N ALA A 107 7.18 16.76 -35.95
CA ALA A 107 5.99 16.51 -35.12
C ALA A 107 6.09 17.25 -33.79
N GLY A 108 5.17 18.18 -33.51
CA GLY A 108 5.04 18.83 -32.22
C GLY A 108 4.35 17.87 -31.21
N VAL A 109 5.04 17.53 -30.14
CA VAL A 109 4.44 16.72 -29.05
C VAL A 109 3.66 17.64 -28.10
N SER A 110 2.35 17.38 -27.95
CA SER A 110 1.49 18.11 -27.04
C SER A 110 1.96 17.91 -25.58
N GLY A 111 2.05 19.00 -24.82
CA GLY A 111 2.37 18.97 -23.39
C GLY A 111 1.44 18.06 -22.58
N GLY A 112 0.20 17.89 -23.04
CA GLY A 112 -0.75 16.97 -22.45
C GLY A 112 -0.33 15.51 -22.52
N VAL A 113 0.33 15.08 -23.63
CA VAL A 113 0.84 13.71 -23.76
C VAL A 113 2.04 13.49 -22.83
N ILE A 114 2.92 14.47 -22.71
CA ILE A 114 4.06 14.44 -21.79
C ILE A 114 3.55 14.39 -20.34
N SER A 115 2.60 15.23 -20.00
CA SER A 115 1.98 15.27 -18.67
C SER A 115 1.24 13.97 -18.34
N MET A 116 0.53 13.37 -19.30
CA MET A 116 -0.12 12.07 -19.17
C MET A 116 0.91 10.98 -18.83
N LEU A 117 1.99 10.90 -19.59
CA LEU A 117 3.02 9.88 -19.38
C LEU A 117 3.71 10.07 -18.01
N THR A 118 4.04 11.31 -17.65
CA THR A 118 4.64 11.65 -16.36
C THR A 118 3.72 11.26 -15.19
N LEU A 119 2.41 11.53 -15.31
CA LEU A 119 1.43 11.17 -14.29
C LEU A 119 1.31 9.64 -14.14
N MET A 120 1.27 8.92 -15.26
CA MET A 120 1.23 7.45 -15.25
C MET A 120 2.49 6.87 -14.60
N MET A 121 3.67 7.37 -14.94
CA MET A 121 4.92 6.92 -14.31
C MET A 121 4.94 7.21 -12.81
N LYS A 122 4.57 8.42 -12.38
CA LYS A 122 4.46 8.76 -10.95
C LYS A 122 3.51 7.81 -10.22
N GLY A 123 2.32 7.57 -10.79
CA GLY A 123 1.34 6.65 -10.22
C GLY A 123 1.88 5.24 -10.05
N ILE A 124 2.53 4.69 -11.10
CA ILE A 124 3.13 3.35 -11.05
C ILE A 124 4.22 3.28 -9.96
N PHE A 125 5.12 4.25 -9.92
CA PHE A 125 6.24 4.21 -8.96
C PHE A 125 5.78 4.39 -7.52
N CYS A 126 4.81 5.27 -7.26
CA CYS A 126 4.19 5.42 -5.94
C CYS A 126 3.47 4.13 -5.50
N LEU A 127 2.75 3.47 -6.41
CA LEU A 127 2.08 2.20 -6.14
C LEU A 127 3.08 1.08 -5.85
N MET A 128 4.17 1.00 -6.63
CA MET A 128 5.26 0.04 -6.39
C MET A 128 5.87 0.25 -5.00
N ALA A 129 6.17 1.48 -4.61
CA ALA A 129 6.73 1.81 -3.31
C ALA A 129 5.74 1.49 -2.16
N SER A 130 4.46 1.80 -2.32
CA SER A 130 3.42 1.48 -1.35
C SER A 130 3.24 -0.03 -1.18
N PHE A 131 3.23 -0.79 -2.28
CA PHE A 131 3.13 -2.24 -2.23
C PHE A 131 4.37 -2.86 -1.58
N LEU A 132 5.57 -2.33 -1.86
CA LEU A 132 6.81 -2.77 -1.22
C LEU A 132 6.74 -2.60 0.31
N LEU A 133 6.23 -1.46 0.79
CA LEU A 133 6.00 -1.23 2.21
C LEU A 133 5.01 -2.24 2.80
N ALA A 134 3.85 -2.43 2.14
CA ALA A 134 2.83 -3.36 2.61
C ALA A 134 3.29 -4.82 2.61
N ALA A 135 4.13 -5.22 1.64
CA ALA A 135 4.66 -6.58 1.54
C ALA A 135 5.85 -6.85 2.46
N THR A 136 6.51 -5.81 2.99
CA THR A 136 7.68 -5.96 3.88
C THR A 136 7.41 -5.57 5.33
N THR A 137 6.21 -5.10 5.64
CA THR A 137 5.89 -4.58 6.97
C THR A 137 4.50 -5.07 7.38
N SER A 138 4.43 -5.87 8.45
CA SER A 138 3.16 -6.34 9.00
C SER A 138 2.36 -5.18 9.58
N ILE A 139 1.05 -5.35 9.69
CA ILE A 139 0.19 -4.31 10.31
C ILE A 139 0.55 -4.07 11.78
N GLU A 140 1.02 -5.10 12.48
CA GLU A 140 1.52 -4.98 13.85
C GLU A 140 2.76 -4.09 13.92
N ASP A 141 3.65 -4.21 12.92
CA ASP A 141 4.85 -3.39 12.80
C ASP A 141 4.50 -1.94 12.47
N VAL A 142 3.49 -1.71 11.60
CA VAL A 142 2.96 -0.37 11.31
C VAL A 142 2.38 0.25 12.57
N CYS A 143 1.58 -0.48 13.36
CA CYS A 143 1.03 0.01 14.63
C CYS A 143 2.15 0.37 15.63
N ARG A 144 3.24 -0.41 15.68
CA ARG A 144 4.42 -0.08 16.49
C ARG A 144 5.11 1.20 16.01
N ALA A 145 5.26 1.37 14.70
CA ALA A 145 5.83 2.60 14.13
C ALA A 145 4.96 3.83 14.44
N LEU A 146 3.63 3.73 14.32
CA LEU A 146 2.70 4.80 14.67
C LEU A 146 2.77 5.17 16.15
N ARG A 147 2.93 4.19 17.03
CA ARG A 147 3.12 4.44 18.47
C ARG A 147 4.43 5.19 18.76
N GLN A 148 5.50 4.90 18.02
CA GLN A 148 6.77 5.66 18.11
C GLN A 148 6.61 7.11 17.62
N LEU A 149 5.67 7.37 16.71
CA LEU A 149 5.28 8.72 16.25
C LEU A 149 4.31 9.44 17.20
N HIS A 150 4.15 8.95 18.45
CA HIS A 150 3.27 9.50 19.48
C HIS A 150 1.78 9.48 19.13
N VAL A 151 1.34 8.61 18.21
CA VAL A 151 -0.08 8.39 17.97
C VAL A 151 -0.71 7.81 19.25
N PRO A 152 -1.91 8.30 19.66
CA PRO A 152 -2.58 7.82 20.86
C PRO A 152 -2.72 6.30 20.91
N LYS A 153 -2.44 5.70 22.06
CA LYS A 153 -2.43 4.25 22.26
C LYS A 153 -3.79 3.60 21.90
N VAL A 154 -4.88 4.30 22.14
CA VAL A 154 -6.23 3.85 21.81
C VAL A 154 -6.39 3.64 20.31
N LEU A 155 -5.90 4.59 19.48
CA LEU A 155 -5.99 4.49 18.02
C LEU A 155 -5.17 3.32 17.48
N THR A 156 -3.96 3.11 17.97
CA THR A 156 -3.11 1.98 17.54
C THR A 156 -3.71 0.65 17.96
N SER A 157 -4.33 0.56 19.13
CA SER A 157 -5.05 -0.63 19.60
C SER A 157 -6.30 -0.92 18.76
N LEU A 158 -7.09 0.11 18.44
CA LEU A 158 -8.24 -0.01 17.54
C LEU A 158 -7.83 -0.50 16.16
N LEU A 159 -6.76 0.05 15.59
CA LEU A 159 -6.25 -0.32 14.27
C LEU A 159 -5.84 -1.78 14.24
N LEU A 160 -5.10 -2.24 15.25
CA LEU A 160 -4.67 -3.63 15.38
C LEU A 160 -5.86 -4.58 15.48
N LEU A 161 -6.82 -4.27 16.37
CA LEU A 161 -8.02 -5.09 16.56
C LEU A 161 -8.86 -5.11 15.27
N THR A 162 -9.07 -3.95 14.64
CA THR A 162 -9.84 -3.86 13.40
C THR A 162 -9.23 -4.77 12.34
N PHE A 163 -7.92 -4.70 12.11
CA PHE A 163 -7.26 -5.52 11.12
C PHE A 163 -7.40 -7.03 11.42
N ARG A 164 -7.17 -7.43 12.67
CA ARG A 164 -7.33 -8.82 13.11
C ARG A 164 -8.75 -9.33 12.90
N TYR A 165 -9.77 -8.51 13.20
CA TYR A 165 -11.16 -8.91 13.09
C TYR A 165 -11.74 -8.82 11.68
N ILE A 166 -11.11 -8.10 10.75
CA ILE A 166 -11.50 -8.11 9.32
C ILE A 166 -11.49 -9.55 8.78
N ALA A 167 -10.42 -10.32 9.00
CA ALA A 167 -10.34 -11.70 8.54
C ALA A 167 -11.44 -12.57 9.15
N VAL A 168 -11.71 -12.41 10.45
CA VAL A 168 -12.77 -13.15 11.15
C VAL A 168 -14.16 -12.81 10.63
N LEU A 169 -14.44 -11.52 10.37
CA LEU A 169 -15.71 -11.08 9.81
C LEU A 169 -15.89 -11.51 8.35
N LEU A 170 -14.83 -11.59 7.57
CA LEU A 170 -14.87 -12.13 6.21
C LEU A 170 -15.21 -13.62 6.21
N ASP A 171 -14.63 -14.40 7.12
CA ASP A 171 -14.96 -15.82 7.28
C ASP A 171 -16.42 -16.00 7.72
N GLU A 172 -16.93 -15.16 8.64
CA GLU A 172 -18.33 -15.15 9.05
C GLU A 172 -19.27 -14.81 7.89
N ALA A 173 -18.94 -13.76 7.14
CA ALA A 173 -19.69 -13.35 5.94
C ALA A 173 -19.70 -14.47 4.87
N ALA A 174 -18.60 -15.21 4.74
CA ALA A 174 -18.53 -16.36 3.84
C ALA A 174 -19.51 -17.47 4.29
N ILE A 175 -19.52 -17.85 5.58
CA ILE A 175 -20.43 -18.85 6.14
C ILE A 175 -21.89 -18.42 5.91
N MET A 176 -22.22 -17.15 6.19
CA MET A 176 -23.57 -16.62 5.99
C MET A 176 -23.97 -16.65 4.50
N THR A 177 -23.04 -16.33 3.60
CA THR A 177 -23.30 -16.36 2.16
C THR A 177 -23.53 -17.79 1.67
N ASP A 178 -22.76 -18.75 2.18
CA ASP A 178 -22.93 -20.16 1.81
C ASP A 178 -24.26 -20.72 2.37
N ALA A 179 -24.64 -20.36 3.58
CA ALA A 179 -25.95 -20.68 4.14
C ALA A 179 -27.12 -20.10 3.32
N TYR A 180 -26.96 -18.86 2.83
CA TYR A 180 -27.95 -18.22 1.94
C TYR A 180 -28.09 -18.98 0.61
N ARG A 181 -26.95 -19.37 0.01
CA ARG A 181 -26.94 -20.16 -1.25
C ARG A 181 -27.65 -21.49 -1.13
N LEU A 182 -27.50 -22.17 0.00
CA LEU A 182 -28.19 -23.44 0.26
C LEU A 182 -29.72 -23.26 0.37
N ARG A 183 -30.18 -22.11 0.86
CA ARG A 183 -31.62 -21.79 0.97
C ARG A 183 -32.23 -21.26 -0.33
N ALA A 184 -31.44 -20.68 -1.21
CA ALA A 184 -31.86 -20.11 -2.47
C ALA A 184 -31.03 -20.68 -3.65
N PRO A 185 -31.21 -21.97 -3.98
CA PRO A 185 -30.48 -22.62 -5.06
C PRO A 185 -30.84 -21.97 -6.39
N GLY A 186 -29.84 -21.65 -7.20
CA GLY A 186 -30.00 -21.01 -8.52
C GLY A 186 -29.81 -19.49 -8.52
N GLN A 187 -29.73 -18.82 -7.39
CA GLN A 187 -29.40 -17.39 -7.33
C GLN A 187 -27.88 -17.14 -7.38
N LYS A 188 -27.48 -16.15 -8.20
CA LYS A 188 -26.10 -15.70 -8.28
C LYS A 188 -25.84 -14.60 -7.24
N GLY A 189 -25.31 -14.96 -6.08
CA GLY A 189 -24.99 -14.02 -4.99
C GLY A 189 -26.17 -13.74 -4.05
N VAL A 190 -26.02 -12.76 -3.16
CA VAL A 190 -27.06 -12.32 -2.22
C VAL A 190 -27.97 -11.31 -2.94
N HIS A 191 -29.28 -11.53 -2.96
CA HIS A 191 -30.23 -10.61 -3.55
C HIS A 191 -30.25 -9.27 -2.79
N ILE A 192 -30.48 -8.17 -3.53
CA ILE A 192 -30.46 -6.80 -2.94
C ILE A 192 -31.44 -6.66 -1.76
N SER A 193 -32.63 -7.25 -1.86
CA SER A 193 -33.62 -7.22 -0.76
C SER A 193 -33.16 -7.96 0.52
N ALA A 194 -32.25 -8.94 0.38
CA ALA A 194 -31.73 -9.71 1.52
C ALA A 194 -30.50 -9.01 2.17
N TRP A 195 -29.92 -7.98 1.54
CA TRP A 195 -28.73 -7.30 2.07
C TRP A 195 -28.98 -6.65 3.42
N GLY A 196 -30.17 -6.08 3.65
CA GLY A 196 -30.50 -5.46 4.95
C GLY A 196 -30.44 -6.48 6.10
N SER A 197 -31.10 -7.64 5.91
CA SER A 197 -31.08 -8.73 6.90
C SER A 197 -29.68 -9.32 7.06
N PHE A 198 -28.93 -9.48 5.95
CA PHE A 198 -27.57 -10.01 5.97
C PHE A 198 -26.61 -9.10 6.75
N LEU A 199 -26.61 -7.80 6.49
CA LEU A 199 -25.79 -6.82 7.19
C LEU A 199 -26.23 -6.66 8.66
N GLY A 200 -27.53 -6.69 8.94
CA GLY A 200 -28.06 -6.65 10.30
C GLY A 200 -27.57 -7.84 11.15
N GLN A 201 -27.63 -9.05 10.60
CA GLN A 201 -27.11 -10.24 11.29
C GLN A 201 -25.58 -10.19 11.48
N LEU A 202 -24.83 -9.71 10.47
CA LEU A 202 -23.37 -9.56 10.58
C LEU A 202 -23.03 -8.54 11.68
N LEU A 203 -23.78 -7.44 11.75
CA LEU A 203 -23.61 -6.40 12.78
C LEU A 203 -23.88 -6.96 14.18
N LEU A 204 -25.00 -7.64 14.38
CA LEU A 204 -25.33 -8.24 15.69
C LEU A 204 -24.24 -9.22 16.14
N ARG A 205 -23.82 -10.14 15.28
CA ARG A 205 -22.73 -11.08 15.58
C ARG A 205 -21.40 -10.38 15.88
N SER A 206 -21.12 -9.27 15.18
CA SER A 206 -19.90 -8.50 15.44
C SER A 206 -19.94 -7.80 16.80
N MET A 207 -21.13 -7.31 17.21
CA MET A 207 -21.31 -6.70 18.54
C MET A 207 -21.19 -7.72 19.67
N ASP A 208 -21.83 -8.88 19.53
CA ASP A 208 -21.72 -9.97 20.52
C ASP A 208 -20.24 -10.40 20.69
N ARG A 209 -19.53 -10.53 19.56
CA ARG A 209 -18.11 -10.87 19.56
C ARG A 209 -17.24 -9.77 20.18
N ALA A 210 -17.55 -8.49 19.91
CA ALA A 210 -16.82 -7.37 20.49
C ALA A 210 -16.99 -7.31 22.00
N THR A 211 -18.22 -7.57 22.51
CA THR A 211 -18.50 -7.63 23.94
C THR A 211 -17.74 -8.78 24.61
N ALA A 212 -17.83 -9.99 24.08
CA ALA A 212 -17.09 -11.14 24.59
C ALA A 212 -15.58 -10.96 24.56
N LEU A 213 -15.06 -10.29 23.50
CA LEU A 213 -13.65 -9.94 23.42
C LEU A 213 -13.26 -8.97 24.52
N TYR A 214 -14.03 -7.90 24.70
CA TYR A 214 -13.74 -6.88 25.71
C TYR A 214 -13.73 -7.51 27.13
N GLU A 215 -14.74 -8.29 27.47
CA GLU A 215 -14.82 -9.02 28.75
C GLU A 215 -13.59 -9.95 28.95
N SER A 216 -13.22 -10.70 27.90
CA SER A 216 -12.04 -11.58 27.96
C SER A 216 -10.73 -10.81 28.13
N MET A 217 -10.63 -9.61 27.57
CA MET A 217 -9.46 -8.75 27.70
C MET A 217 -9.39 -8.14 29.11
N GLU A 218 -10.53 -7.71 29.66
CA GLU A 218 -10.63 -7.18 31.02
C GLU A 218 -10.20 -8.22 32.04
N LEU A 219 -10.69 -9.47 31.92
CA LEU A 219 -10.27 -10.58 32.75
C LEU A 219 -8.77 -10.90 32.67
N ARG A 220 -8.11 -10.54 31.58
CA ARG A 220 -6.65 -10.68 31.39
C ARG A 220 -5.87 -9.44 31.83
N GLY A 221 -6.51 -8.47 32.48
CA GLY A 221 -5.87 -7.26 32.99
C GLY A 221 -5.64 -6.17 31.92
N TYR A 222 -6.52 -6.10 30.91
CA TYR A 222 -6.46 -5.03 29.94
C TYR A 222 -6.93 -3.71 30.57
N HIS A 223 -6.07 -2.72 30.59
CA HIS A 223 -6.35 -1.36 31.11
C HIS A 223 -6.20 -0.29 30.01
N GLY A 224 -6.67 -0.58 28.79
CA GLY A 224 -6.62 0.36 27.68
C GLY A 224 -5.34 0.33 26.86
N GLU A 225 -4.37 -0.51 27.19
CA GLU A 225 -3.11 -0.65 26.47
C GLU A 225 -2.80 -2.10 26.10
N PHE A 226 -2.42 -2.32 24.85
CA PHE A 226 -1.82 -3.59 24.44
C PHE A 226 -0.31 -3.53 24.69
N HIS A 227 0.19 -4.54 25.41
CA HIS A 227 1.61 -4.79 25.50
C HIS A 227 1.99 -5.67 24.32
N TYR A 228 2.57 -5.06 23.29
CA TYR A 228 3.08 -5.82 22.14
C TYR A 228 4.24 -6.69 22.59
N ALA A 229 4.23 -7.95 22.17
CA ALA A 229 5.42 -8.79 22.27
C ALA A 229 6.59 -8.06 21.63
N GLN A 230 7.78 -8.22 22.17
CA GLN A 230 8.98 -7.60 21.60
C GLN A 230 9.07 -7.98 20.13
N GLY A 231 8.94 -6.98 19.25
CA GLY A 231 9.03 -7.18 17.81
C GLY A 231 10.43 -7.69 17.43
N ARG A 232 10.57 -8.09 16.17
CA ARG A 232 11.87 -8.44 15.63
C ARG A 232 12.90 -7.37 16.01
N PRO A 233 14.08 -7.75 16.52
CA PRO A 233 15.11 -6.78 16.88
C PRO A 233 15.44 -5.92 15.67
N SER A 234 15.22 -4.62 15.79
CA SER A 234 15.56 -3.67 14.73
C SER A 234 17.06 -3.72 14.46
N SER A 235 17.46 -3.97 13.22
CA SER A 235 18.86 -3.92 12.83
C SER A 235 19.45 -2.53 13.14
N ARG A 236 20.66 -2.49 13.69
CA ARG A 236 21.42 -1.24 13.88
C ARG A 236 21.62 -0.48 12.55
N ALA A 237 21.50 -1.17 11.43
CA ALA A 237 21.58 -0.61 10.07
C ALA A 237 20.32 0.16 9.64
N SER A 238 19.22 0.17 10.41
CA SER A 238 17.95 0.77 10.02
C SER A 238 18.03 2.27 9.80
N TRP A 239 18.68 3.00 10.69
CA TRP A 239 18.83 4.45 10.55
C TRP A 239 19.84 4.86 9.47
N PRO A 240 21.05 4.27 9.38
CA PRO A 240 21.93 4.53 8.25
C PRO A 240 21.29 4.25 6.90
N PHE A 241 20.53 3.15 6.78
CA PHE A 241 19.77 2.85 5.58
C PHE A 241 18.74 3.94 5.25
N ALA A 242 17.94 4.36 6.24
CA ALA A 242 16.93 5.40 6.04
C ALA A 242 17.55 6.73 5.62
N ILE A 243 18.65 7.14 6.27
CA ILE A 243 19.38 8.37 5.94
C ILE A 243 19.98 8.26 4.53
N GLY A 244 20.59 7.14 4.19
CA GLY A 244 21.18 6.90 2.86
C GLY A 244 20.12 6.95 1.75
N CYS A 245 18.98 6.27 1.92
CA CYS A 245 17.88 6.32 0.98
C CYS A 245 17.26 7.72 0.89
N ALA A 246 17.03 8.39 2.01
CA ALA A 246 16.49 9.74 2.03
C ALA A 246 17.43 10.73 1.32
N ALA A 247 18.73 10.66 1.60
CA ALA A 247 19.74 11.48 0.93
C ALA A 247 19.76 11.22 -0.58
N LEU A 248 19.71 9.95 -1.01
CA LEU A 248 19.68 9.59 -2.42
C LEU A 248 18.41 10.10 -3.12
N ILE A 249 17.25 9.98 -2.50
CA ILE A 249 15.97 10.47 -3.03
C ILE A 249 16.01 12.00 -3.17
N VAL A 250 16.50 12.70 -2.15
CA VAL A 250 16.59 14.18 -2.15
C VAL A 250 17.64 14.65 -3.16
N LEU A 251 18.80 14.00 -3.25
CA LEU A 251 19.82 14.30 -4.24
C LEU A 251 19.30 14.08 -5.67
N ALA A 252 18.59 12.98 -5.93
CA ALA A 252 17.98 12.71 -7.22
C ALA A 252 16.93 13.78 -7.61
N ARG A 253 16.32 14.43 -6.61
CA ARG A 253 15.41 15.56 -6.83
C ARG A 253 16.13 16.88 -7.11
N LEU A 254 17.20 17.17 -6.35
CA LEU A 254 17.94 18.42 -6.45
C LEU A 254 18.84 18.48 -7.71
N TYR A 255 19.51 17.37 -7.97
CA TYR A 255 20.32 17.22 -9.18
C TYR A 255 19.48 16.48 -10.21
N ASN A 256 19.06 17.16 -11.28
CA ASN A 256 18.49 16.50 -12.46
C ASN A 256 19.56 15.59 -13.08
N LEU A 257 19.78 14.42 -12.44
CA LEU A 257 20.82 13.45 -12.83
C LEU A 257 20.89 13.17 -14.33
N PRO A 258 19.75 13.04 -15.06
CA PRO A 258 19.82 12.86 -16.51
C PRO A 258 20.37 14.06 -17.28
N VAL A 259 20.11 15.28 -16.81
CA VAL A 259 20.65 16.51 -17.43
C VAL A 259 22.15 16.63 -17.15
N LEU A 260 22.57 16.25 -15.95
CA LEU A 260 23.98 16.26 -15.56
C LEU A 260 24.80 15.19 -16.29
N LEU A 261 24.23 13.99 -16.47
CA LEU A 261 24.84 12.92 -17.27
C LEU A 261 24.84 13.26 -18.76
N GLY A 262 23.77 13.87 -19.30
CA GLY A 262 23.73 14.33 -20.68
C GLY A 262 24.75 15.42 -20.97
N GLY A 263 25.02 16.34 -20.04
CA GLY A 263 26.07 17.34 -20.13
C GLY A 263 27.49 16.80 -19.98
N LEU A 264 27.67 15.58 -19.50
CA LEU A 264 28.98 14.93 -19.38
C LEU A 264 29.34 14.11 -20.63
N PHE A 265 28.34 13.78 -21.44
CA PHE A 265 28.50 13.04 -22.72
C PHE A 265 28.33 13.93 -23.99
N ALA A 266 27.99 15.20 -23.80
CA ALA A 266 27.95 16.21 -24.85
C ALA A 266 29.23 17.06 -24.83
#